data_179e5e5ee1a17a337ee024c1d86f5f46
#
_entry.id   179e5e5ee1a17a337ee024c1d86f5f46
#
_cell.length_a   1.000
_cell.length_b   1.000
_cell.length_c   1.000
_cell.angle_alpha   90.00
_cell.angle_beta   90.00
_cell.angle_gamma   90.00
#
_symmetry.space_group_name_H-M   'P 1'
#
loop_
_entity.id
_entity.type
_entity.pdbx_description
1 polymer ?
#
loop_
_entity_poly.entity_id
_entity_poly.type
_entity_poly.pdbx_seq_one_letter_code
_entity_poly.pdbx_strand_id
1 'polypeptide(L)'
;REVMDPVEAGLGDRLAGVFDETTPQKYLATGLAAAHRVREEGIDAMVAVGSGSSLDVAKVASALGSHDDLDEAARQALDAGSVPVADGASPTPVVAVPTTLAGADLSVVGGVGLTLDPGDTPDEAVPGGGVSDARLMPAALFYDLALFETTPKRVLCASAMNGFDKAVECLYSPHATPVTDGTATRALSLLQSGFETLPEAEMDEDSLYESVAGVVLAQYGVSTPDAYRLSVIHAFGHGFSDYGIHQGTAHGILAPHVLEYLFEEVYGRRDLLAEGLGGYDDEATDEELAERVVDAVAGVSDDLGLPSQLREIDGLERADFPGIAEVIVDDSMLEDAPEGIDPDVDEVERVLEAAW
;
A
#
# COMPACT_ATOMS: atom_id res chain seq x y z
N ARG A 1 -2.12 18.38 15.58
CA ARG A 1 -2.91 18.42 16.82
C ARG A 1 -4.31 17.87 16.62
N GLU A 2 -5.03 18.22 15.55
CA GLU A 2 -6.39 17.71 15.27
C GLU A 2 -6.48 16.18 15.28
N VAL A 3 -5.44 15.49 14.83
CA VAL A 3 -5.34 14.02 14.83
C VAL A 3 -4.96 13.47 16.21
N MET A 4 -4.02 14.11 16.91
CA MET A 4 -3.44 13.57 18.14
C MET A 4 -4.28 13.86 19.38
N ASP A 5 -4.86 15.08 19.47
CA ASP A 5 -5.59 15.50 20.68
C ASP A 5 -6.72 14.51 21.08
N PRO A 6 -7.56 13.96 20.16
CA PRO A 6 -8.57 12.94 20.52
C PRO A 6 -7.96 11.63 21.01
N VAL A 7 -6.86 11.19 20.40
CA VAL A 7 -6.20 9.94 20.79
C VAL A 7 -5.53 10.08 22.15
N GLU A 8 -4.82 11.18 22.40
CA GLU A 8 -4.21 11.50 23.70
C GLU A 8 -5.29 11.59 24.80
N ALA A 9 -6.40 12.25 24.50
CA ALA A 9 -7.53 12.33 25.44
C ALA A 9 -8.12 10.95 25.75
N GLY A 10 -8.23 10.08 24.74
CA GLY A 10 -8.74 8.72 24.89
C GLY A 10 -7.81 7.82 25.71
N LEU A 11 -6.49 7.97 25.57
CA LEU A 11 -5.50 7.22 26.33
C LEU A 11 -5.37 7.72 27.77
N GLY A 12 -5.49 9.03 28.02
CA GLY A 12 -5.43 9.64 29.34
C GLY A 12 -4.17 9.26 30.09
N ASP A 13 -4.30 8.78 31.32
CA ASP A 13 -3.16 8.42 32.20
C ASP A 13 -2.34 7.22 31.69
N ARG A 14 -2.77 6.53 30.65
CA ARG A 14 -2.03 5.44 30.01
C ARG A 14 -1.02 5.94 28.96
N LEU A 15 -1.11 7.19 28.55
CA LEU A 15 -0.18 7.79 27.60
C LEU A 15 1.16 8.08 28.31
N ALA A 16 2.20 7.35 27.95
CA ALA A 16 3.55 7.58 28.46
C ALA A 16 4.25 8.73 27.72
N GLY A 17 4.05 8.84 26.41
CA GLY A 17 4.63 9.91 25.60
C GLY A 17 4.20 9.82 24.13
N VAL A 18 4.59 10.81 23.36
CA VAL A 18 4.33 10.90 21.92
C VAL A 18 5.66 10.89 21.16
N PHE A 19 5.75 10.11 20.10
CA PHE A 19 6.86 10.10 19.14
C PHE A 19 6.33 10.65 17.81
N ASP A 20 6.79 11.83 17.40
CA ASP A 20 6.31 12.59 16.25
C ASP A 20 7.39 12.88 15.19
N GLU A 21 8.42 12.03 15.14
CA GLU A 21 9.58 12.19 14.25
C GLU A 21 9.44 11.41 12.93
N THR A 22 8.29 10.78 12.68
CA THR A 22 8.06 10.00 11.44
C THR A 22 7.97 10.91 10.22
N THR A 23 8.67 10.52 9.16
CA THR A 23 8.62 11.17 7.84
C THR A 23 8.10 10.22 6.77
N PRO A 24 7.70 10.71 5.59
CA PRO A 24 7.30 9.85 4.48
C PRO A 24 8.35 8.82 4.05
N GLN A 25 9.65 9.15 4.22
CA GLN A 25 10.78 8.28 3.86
C GLN A 25 10.95 7.08 4.79
N LYS A 26 10.36 7.11 5.99
CA LYS A 26 10.34 5.98 6.92
C LYS A 26 11.73 5.40 7.20
N TYR A 27 12.70 6.24 7.55
CA TYR A 27 14.09 5.78 7.74
C TYR A 27 14.23 4.75 8.87
N LEU A 28 15.15 3.80 8.68
CA LEU A 28 15.55 2.84 9.72
C LEU A 28 16.01 3.54 10.99
N ALA A 29 16.73 4.68 10.86
CA ALA A 29 17.11 5.53 11.98
C ALA A 29 15.91 5.97 12.82
N THR A 30 14.79 6.34 12.19
CA THR A 30 13.55 6.74 12.88
C THR A 30 12.93 5.56 13.63
N GLY A 31 12.89 4.38 13.01
CA GLY A 31 12.43 3.15 13.66
C GLY A 31 13.31 2.75 14.85
N LEU A 32 14.64 2.90 14.73
CA LEU A 32 15.60 2.64 15.79
C LEU A 32 15.42 3.62 16.97
N ALA A 33 15.26 4.91 16.69
CA ALA A 33 15.00 5.92 17.73
C ALA A 33 13.71 5.62 18.50
N ALA A 34 12.64 5.24 17.80
CA ALA A 34 11.39 4.82 18.41
C ALA A 34 11.59 3.55 19.27
N ALA A 35 12.34 2.55 18.79
CA ALA A 35 12.62 1.31 19.53
C ALA A 35 13.42 1.59 20.82
N HIS A 36 14.42 2.46 20.77
CA HIS A 36 15.16 2.89 21.96
C HIS A 36 14.22 3.52 22.99
N ARG A 37 13.35 4.43 22.56
CA ARG A 37 12.42 5.11 23.44
C ARG A 37 11.41 4.13 24.07
N VAL A 38 10.86 3.20 23.29
CA VAL A 38 9.97 2.13 23.79
C VAL A 38 10.65 1.34 24.91
N ARG A 39 11.92 0.98 24.73
CA ARG A 39 12.71 0.23 25.70
C ARG A 39 13.04 1.03 26.96
N GLU A 40 13.55 2.25 26.80
CA GLU A 40 13.98 3.11 27.90
C GLU A 40 12.82 3.54 28.80
N GLU A 41 11.66 3.81 28.23
CA GLU A 41 10.47 4.22 28.96
C GLU A 41 9.62 3.02 29.44
N GLY A 42 9.97 1.78 29.05
CA GLY A 42 9.25 0.56 29.44
C GLY A 42 7.82 0.52 28.89
N ILE A 43 7.64 0.85 27.63
CA ILE A 43 6.34 0.94 26.95
C ILE A 43 5.79 -0.46 26.66
N ASP A 44 4.55 -0.73 27.06
CA ASP A 44 3.86 -2.03 26.87
C ASP A 44 3.22 -2.17 25.48
N ALA A 45 2.84 -1.06 24.82
CA ALA A 45 2.21 -1.04 23.52
C ALA A 45 2.43 0.30 22.83
N MET A 46 2.49 0.29 21.50
CA MET A 46 2.51 1.49 20.66
C MET A 46 1.13 1.71 20.02
N VAL A 47 0.68 2.96 19.99
CA VAL A 47 -0.48 3.37 19.20
C VAL A 47 0.03 4.17 18.01
N ALA A 48 0.00 3.56 16.82
CA ALA A 48 0.43 4.19 15.58
C ALA A 48 -0.75 4.93 14.95
N VAL A 49 -0.67 6.25 14.92
CA VAL A 49 -1.72 7.12 14.39
C VAL A 49 -1.19 7.83 13.15
N GLY A 50 -1.88 7.68 12.02
CA GLY A 50 -1.50 8.37 10.79
C GLY A 50 -1.56 7.51 9.54
N SER A 51 -0.75 7.90 8.55
CA SER A 51 -0.64 7.19 7.27
C SER A 51 0.20 5.91 7.38
N GLY A 52 0.35 5.20 6.27
CA GLY A 52 1.20 4.02 6.18
C GLY A 52 2.61 4.24 6.74
N SER A 53 3.20 5.44 6.59
CA SER A 53 4.54 5.73 7.13
C SER A 53 4.61 5.59 8.66
N SER A 54 3.60 6.07 9.38
CA SER A 54 3.54 5.94 10.85
C SER A 54 3.39 4.49 11.27
N LEU A 55 2.56 3.74 10.54
CA LEU A 55 2.32 2.32 10.81
C LEU A 55 3.56 1.47 10.52
N ASP A 56 4.26 1.75 9.43
CA ASP A 56 5.48 1.06 9.05
C ASP A 56 6.61 1.32 10.05
N VAL A 57 6.84 2.58 10.46
CA VAL A 57 7.83 2.92 11.49
C VAL A 57 7.53 2.23 12.82
N ALA A 58 6.26 2.13 13.21
CA ALA A 58 5.88 1.42 14.43
C ALA A 58 6.18 -0.09 14.33
N LYS A 59 5.97 -0.72 13.17
CA LYS A 59 6.34 -2.13 12.94
C LYS A 59 7.85 -2.33 12.95
N VAL A 60 8.61 -1.44 12.31
CA VAL A 60 10.08 -1.45 12.35
C VAL A 60 10.59 -1.30 13.79
N ALA A 61 10.04 -0.37 14.56
CA ALA A 61 10.38 -0.19 15.97
C ALA A 61 10.03 -1.44 16.81
N SER A 62 8.89 -2.05 16.55
CA SER A 62 8.45 -3.30 17.19
C SER A 62 9.40 -4.47 16.87
N ALA A 63 9.82 -4.61 15.60
CA ALA A 63 10.76 -5.64 15.16
C ALA A 63 12.14 -5.45 15.80
N LEU A 64 12.73 -4.25 15.70
CA LEU A 64 14.01 -3.92 16.34
C LEU A 64 13.93 -4.13 17.84
N GLY A 65 12.84 -3.68 18.49
CA GLY A 65 12.60 -3.81 19.93
C GLY A 65 12.60 -5.25 20.44
N SER A 66 12.43 -6.24 19.56
CA SER A 66 12.48 -7.66 19.89
C SER A 66 13.88 -8.21 20.16
N HIS A 67 14.94 -7.47 19.76
CA HIS A 67 16.33 -7.86 19.94
C HIS A 67 16.93 -7.33 21.24
N ASP A 68 17.95 -8.01 21.80
CA ASP A 68 18.66 -7.57 22.98
C ASP A 68 19.50 -6.32 22.69
N ASP A 69 20.14 -6.23 21.54
CA ASP A 69 20.95 -5.13 21.05
C ASP A 69 20.27 -4.50 19.82
N LEU A 70 19.65 -3.32 20.02
CA LEU A 70 18.92 -2.59 18.99
C LEU A 70 19.82 -2.08 17.87
N ASP A 71 20.99 -1.54 18.27
CA ASP A 71 21.93 -0.94 17.31
C ASP A 71 22.57 -2.02 16.43
N GLU A 72 22.86 -3.20 17.00
CA GLU A 72 23.35 -4.34 16.21
C GLU A 72 22.27 -4.86 15.27
N ALA A 73 21.02 -4.98 15.71
CA ALA A 73 19.90 -5.40 14.87
C ALA A 73 19.68 -4.43 13.69
N ALA A 74 19.78 -3.12 13.94
CA ALA A 74 19.68 -2.11 12.90
C ALA A 74 20.83 -2.18 11.89
N ARG A 75 22.07 -2.45 12.32
CA ARG A 75 23.21 -2.67 11.41
C ARG A 75 23.03 -3.94 10.57
N GLN A 76 22.55 -5.02 11.19
CA GLN A 76 22.24 -6.24 10.45
C GLN A 76 21.13 -6.03 9.40
N ALA A 77 20.14 -5.17 9.70
CA ALA A 77 19.10 -4.81 8.75
C ALA A 77 19.64 -4.11 7.50
N LEU A 78 20.65 -3.22 7.65
CA LEU A 78 21.32 -2.59 6.50
C LEU A 78 22.00 -3.61 5.61
N ASP A 79 22.69 -4.60 6.20
CA ASP A 79 23.43 -5.63 5.45
C ASP A 79 22.47 -6.64 4.78
N ALA A 80 21.35 -6.93 5.42
CA ALA A 80 20.37 -7.92 4.96
C ALA A 80 19.29 -7.38 4.01
N GLY A 81 19.14 -6.05 3.91
CA GLY A 81 18.04 -5.44 3.16
C GLY A 81 16.68 -5.55 3.86
N SER A 82 16.61 -6.09 5.06
CA SER A 82 15.36 -6.31 5.78
C SER A 82 15.57 -6.26 7.30
N VAL A 83 14.52 -5.86 8.03
CA VAL A 83 14.55 -5.78 9.50
C VAL A 83 14.02 -7.09 10.09
N PRO A 84 14.88 -7.89 10.75
CA PRO A 84 14.45 -9.15 11.32
C PRO A 84 13.68 -8.96 12.63
N VAL A 85 12.78 -9.90 12.93
CA VAL A 85 12.21 -10.07 14.28
C VAL A 85 12.96 -11.19 14.98
N ALA A 86 13.45 -10.96 16.20
CA ALA A 86 14.26 -11.93 16.93
C ALA A 86 13.50 -13.25 17.16
N ASP A 87 14.21 -14.37 17.03
CA ASP A 87 13.64 -15.71 17.20
C ASP A 87 13.07 -15.90 18.61
N GLY A 88 11.82 -16.38 18.67
CA GLY A 88 11.14 -16.66 19.94
C GLY A 88 10.75 -15.42 20.76
N ALA A 89 11.05 -14.22 20.28
CA ALA A 89 10.65 -12.98 20.94
C ALA A 89 9.17 -12.66 20.71
N SER A 90 8.63 -11.82 21.60
CA SER A 90 7.31 -11.19 21.45
C SER A 90 7.53 -9.71 21.19
N PRO A 91 7.41 -9.23 19.95
CA PRO A 91 7.51 -7.82 19.64
C PRO A 91 6.51 -6.98 20.44
N THR A 92 6.85 -5.71 20.70
CA THR A 92 5.92 -4.76 21.33
C THR A 92 4.66 -4.62 20.46
N PRO A 93 3.45 -4.88 20.97
CA PRO A 93 2.24 -4.83 20.17
C PRO A 93 1.96 -3.42 19.64
N VAL A 94 1.49 -3.36 18.41
CA VAL A 94 1.07 -2.12 17.74
C VAL A 94 -0.46 -2.10 17.66
N VAL A 95 -1.05 -0.98 18.05
CA VAL A 95 -2.46 -0.64 17.79
C VAL A 95 -2.48 0.35 16.64
N ALA A 96 -3.18 0.06 15.57
CA ALA A 96 -3.22 0.93 14.39
C ALA A 96 -4.48 1.81 14.39
N VAL A 97 -4.27 3.11 14.12
CA VAL A 97 -5.31 4.13 13.92
C VAL A 97 -5.00 4.85 12.60
N PRO A 98 -5.40 4.28 11.46
CA PRO A 98 -5.06 4.83 10.15
C PRO A 98 -5.83 6.11 9.86
N THR A 99 -5.22 6.97 9.04
CA THR A 99 -5.82 8.18 8.50
C THR A 99 -5.82 8.18 6.97
N THR A 100 -5.37 7.09 6.33
CA THR A 100 -5.31 6.90 4.88
C THR A 100 -5.88 5.55 4.48
N LEU A 101 -6.23 5.41 3.22
CA LEU A 101 -6.91 4.24 2.65
C LEU A 101 -5.92 3.25 1.98
N ALA A 102 -4.63 3.30 2.33
CA ALA A 102 -3.63 2.40 1.74
C ALA A 102 -3.62 0.97 2.33
N GLY A 103 -4.31 0.73 3.46
CA GLY A 103 -4.43 -0.60 4.07
C GLY A 103 -3.18 -1.12 4.81
N ALA A 104 -2.20 -0.27 5.12
CA ALA A 104 -1.01 -0.66 5.88
C ALA A 104 -1.31 -1.11 7.33
N ASP A 105 -2.48 -0.77 7.83
CA ASP A 105 -2.99 -1.06 9.17
C ASP A 105 -3.34 -2.54 9.38
N LEU A 106 -3.80 -3.23 8.36
CA LEU A 106 -4.11 -4.66 8.40
C LEU A 106 -3.05 -5.45 7.60
N SER A 107 -1.79 -5.28 7.96
CA SER A 107 -0.64 -5.88 7.27
C SER A 107 0.46 -6.26 8.24
N VAL A 108 1.13 -7.38 7.97
CA VAL A 108 2.35 -7.84 8.67
C VAL A 108 3.62 -7.22 8.10
N VAL A 109 3.49 -6.54 6.95
CA VAL A 109 4.59 -5.93 6.21
C VAL A 109 4.68 -4.43 6.53
N GLY A 110 5.87 -3.87 6.52
CA GLY A 110 6.14 -2.44 6.57
C GLY A 110 7.38 -2.11 5.73
N GLY A 111 7.30 -1.04 4.94
CA GLY A 111 8.43 -0.54 4.15
C GLY A 111 9.36 0.33 5.01
N VAL A 112 10.65 0.38 4.68
CA VAL A 112 11.65 1.19 5.38
C VAL A 112 12.75 1.66 4.45
N GLY A 113 13.17 2.91 4.58
CA GLY A 113 14.41 3.42 3.96
C GLY A 113 15.62 2.98 4.78
N LEU A 114 16.51 2.20 4.18
CA LEU A 114 17.64 1.56 4.87
C LEU A 114 18.80 2.54 5.06
N THR A 115 18.64 3.49 5.97
CA THR A 115 19.74 4.38 6.41
C THR A 115 19.65 4.67 7.91
N LEU A 116 20.83 4.77 8.54
CA LEU A 116 20.98 5.25 9.93
C LEU A 116 21.44 6.72 9.98
N ASP A 117 21.86 7.28 8.85
CA ASP A 117 22.38 8.64 8.72
C ASP A 117 21.61 9.43 7.64
N PRO A 118 20.30 9.71 7.84
CA PRO A 118 19.47 10.34 6.80
C PRO A 118 19.90 11.76 6.41
N GLY A 119 20.73 12.43 7.23
CA GLY A 119 21.26 13.76 6.91
C GLY A 119 22.43 13.76 5.93
N ASP A 120 23.11 12.64 5.77
CA ASP A 120 24.32 12.48 4.96
C ASP A 120 24.05 11.78 3.60
N THR A 121 22.87 11.14 3.47
CA THR A 121 22.49 10.40 2.26
C THR A 121 21.33 11.12 1.58
N PRO A 122 21.43 11.49 0.28
CA PRO A 122 20.28 11.97 -0.47
C PRO A 122 19.16 10.92 -0.49
N ASP A 123 17.90 11.33 -0.38
CA ASP A 123 16.74 10.42 -0.31
C ASP A 123 16.71 9.43 -1.46
N GLU A 124 17.06 9.87 -2.67
CA GLU A 124 17.13 9.06 -3.89
C GLU A 124 18.21 7.96 -3.85
N ALA A 125 19.17 8.07 -2.93
CA ALA A 125 20.27 7.11 -2.77
C ALA A 125 20.06 6.15 -1.58
N VAL A 126 18.93 6.27 -0.87
CA VAL A 126 18.61 5.40 0.27
C VAL A 126 17.97 4.10 -0.24
N PRO A 127 18.61 2.95 -0.06
CA PRO A 127 18.01 1.69 -0.49
C PRO A 127 16.67 1.44 0.22
N GLY A 128 15.70 0.94 -0.52
CA GLY A 128 14.45 0.42 0.03
C GLY A 128 14.68 -0.91 0.75
N GLY A 129 13.90 -1.16 1.79
CA GLY A 129 13.85 -2.43 2.50
C GLY A 129 12.51 -2.60 3.21
N GLY A 130 12.40 -3.64 4.02
CA GLY A 130 11.15 -3.91 4.70
C GLY A 130 11.28 -4.74 5.95
N VAL A 131 10.19 -4.86 6.65
CA VAL A 131 9.96 -5.83 7.70
C VAL A 131 8.75 -6.66 7.33
N SER A 132 8.81 -7.99 7.54
CA SER A 132 7.69 -8.90 7.32
C SER A 132 7.75 -10.03 8.33
N ASP A 133 6.78 -10.08 9.25
CA ASP A 133 6.64 -11.18 10.22
C ASP A 133 5.20 -11.22 10.73
N ALA A 134 4.62 -12.41 10.84
CA ALA A 134 3.24 -12.58 11.31
C ALA A 134 2.98 -11.98 12.70
N ARG A 135 4.02 -11.88 13.54
CA ARG A 135 3.95 -11.29 14.89
C ARG A 135 3.80 -9.76 14.89
N LEU A 136 4.00 -9.10 13.73
CA LEU A 136 3.84 -7.65 13.54
C LEU A 136 2.44 -7.24 13.08
N MET A 137 1.53 -8.20 12.88
CA MET A 137 0.13 -7.87 12.65
C MET A 137 -0.36 -7.00 13.81
N PRO A 138 -0.93 -5.82 13.53
CA PRO A 138 -1.47 -4.97 14.59
C PRO A 138 -2.44 -5.70 15.50
N ALA A 139 -2.26 -5.52 16.81
CA ALA A 139 -3.05 -6.20 17.84
C ALA A 139 -4.49 -5.70 17.90
N ALA A 140 -4.74 -4.48 17.45
CA ALA A 140 -6.06 -3.88 17.31
C ALA A 140 -6.03 -2.79 16.24
N LEU A 141 -7.20 -2.57 15.62
CA LEU A 141 -7.44 -1.56 14.59
C LEU A 141 -8.59 -0.67 15.04
N PHE A 142 -8.41 0.65 14.90
CA PHE A 142 -9.46 1.63 15.17
C PHE A 142 -9.61 2.55 13.96
N TYR A 143 -10.78 2.52 13.35
CA TYR A 143 -11.15 3.38 12.22
C TYR A 143 -12.10 4.45 12.73
N ASP A 144 -11.64 5.70 12.73
CA ASP A 144 -12.43 6.87 13.04
C ASP A 144 -12.53 7.74 11.79
N LEU A 145 -13.73 7.86 11.23
CA LEU A 145 -13.96 8.58 9.97
C LEU A 145 -13.49 10.04 10.06
N ALA A 146 -13.65 10.67 11.21
CA ALA A 146 -13.19 12.04 11.42
C ALA A 146 -11.67 12.20 11.29
N LEU A 147 -10.88 11.15 11.53
CA LEU A 147 -9.44 11.19 11.32
C LEU A 147 -9.07 11.11 9.84
N PHE A 148 -9.81 10.37 9.02
CA PHE A 148 -9.61 10.35 7.57
C PHE A 148 -9.89 11.73 6.93
N GLU A 149 -10.88 12.45 7.43
CA GLU A 149 -11.20 13.83 6.97
C GLU A 149 -10.07 14.82 7.19
N THR A 150 -9.19 14.56 8.16
CA THR A 150 -8.00 15.41 8.41
C THR A 150 -6.89 15.24 7.36
N THR A 151 -6.95 14.18 6.57
CA THR A 151 -5.93 13.90 5.55
C THR A 151 -6.14 14.77 4.32
N PRO A 152 -5.08 15.40 3.78
CA PRO A 152 -5.19 16.16 2.54
C PRO A 152 -5.80 15.31 1.41
N LYS A 153 -6.79 15.85 0.71
CA LYS A 153 -7.56 15.13 -0.32
C LYS A 153 -6.69 14.39 -1.33
N ARG A 154 -5.65 15.04 -1.84
CA ARG A 154 -4.71 14.41 -2.79
C ARG A 154 -4.07 13.15 -2.20
N VAL A 155 -3.72 13.16 -0.92
CA VAL A 155 -3.11 11.98 -0.26
C VAL A 155 -4.17 10.92 0.01
N LEU A 156 -5.37 11.33 0.42
CA LEU A 156 -6.47 10.41 0.67
C LEU A 156 -6.88 9.69 -0.62
N CYS A 157 -7.10 10.40 -1.73
CA CYS A 157 -7.46 9.83 -3.02
C CYS A 157 -6.36 8.91 -3.59
N ALA A 158 -5.09 9.33 -3.54
CA ALA A 158 -4.00 8.47 -3.96
C ALA A 158 -3.90 7.19 -3.09
N SER A 159 -4.09 7.31 -1.76
CA SER A 159 -4.11 6.13 -0.90
C SER A 159 -5.32 5.23 -1.15
N ALA A 160 -6.46 5.81 -1.55
CA ALA A 160 -7.67 5.08 -1.93
C ALA A 160 -7.43 4.19 -3.16
N MET A 161 -6.78 4.72 -4.19
CA MET A 161 -6.40 3.95 -5.38
C MET A 161 -5.49 2.78 -5.03
N ASN A 162 -4.49 2.97 -4.16
CA ASN A 162 -3.66 1.86 -3.68
C ASN A 162 -4.48 0.78 -2.95
N GLY A 163 -5.47 1.17 -2.16
CA GLY A 163 -6.40 0.25 -1.53
C GLY A 163 -7.31 -0.48 -2.51
N PHE A 164 -7.75 0.20 -3.58
CA PHE A 164 -8.58 -0.36 -4.64
C PHE A 164 -7.83 -1.43 -5.44
N ASP A 165 -6.60 -1.14 -5.87
CA ASP A 165 -5.78 -2.07 -6.64
C ASP A 165 -5.53 -3.39 -5.91
N LYS A 166 -5.45 -3.37 -4.59
CA LYS A 166 -5.36 -4.60 -3.79
C LYS A 166 -6.55 -5.54 -3.98
N ALA A 167 -7.76 -4.99 -4.15
CA ALA A 167 -8.93 -5.80 -4.46
C ALA A 167 -8.87 -6.35 -5.88
N VAL A 168 -8.42 -5.54 -6.85
CA VAL A 168 -8.21 -5.95 -8.24
C VAL A 168 -7.20 -7.10 -8.30
N GLU A 169 -6.03 -6.92 -7.70
CA GLU A 169 -4.97 -7.93 -7.71
C GLU A 169 -5.33 -9.21 -6.97
N CYS A 170 -6.08 -9.11 -5.87
CA CYS A 170 -6.60 -10.29 -5.18
C CYS A 170 -7.46 -11.17 -6.09
N LEU A 171 -8.24 -10.59 -7.01
CA LEU A 171 -9.12 -11.35 -7.90
C LEU A 171 -8.34 -12.10 -8.98
N TYR A 172 -7.33 -11.50 -9.61
CA TYR A 172 -6.55 -12.19 -10.62
C TYR A 172 -5.36 -13.00 -10.07
N SER A 173 -5.07 -12.91 -8.76
CA SER A 173 -3.97 -13.63 -8.13
C SER A 173 -4.09 -15.16 -8.32
N PRO A 174 -2.98 -15.87 -8.62
CA PRO A 174 -2.97 -17.33 -8.63
C PRO A 174 -3.26 -17.95 -7.27
N HIS A 175 -3.14 -17.17 -6.20
CA HIS A 175 -3.42 -17.56 -4.83
C HIS A 175 -4.83 -17.17 -4.34
N ALA A 176 -5.71 -16.78 -5.26
CA ALA A 176 -7.10 -16.46 -4.94
C ALA A 176 -7.85 -17.68 -4.37
N THR A 177 -8.74 -17.42 -3.45
CA THR A 177 -9.59 -18.42 -2.79
C THR A 177 -11.03 -17.93 -2.77
N PRO A 178 -12.04 -18.80 -2.59
CA PRO A 178 -13.44 -18.35 -2.48
C PRO A 178 -13.67 -17.29 -1.38
N VAL A 179 -12.83 -17.27 -0.34
CA VAL A 179 -12.90 -16.25 0.72
C VAL A 179 -12.36 -14.92 0.23
N THR A 180 -11.17 -14.93 -0.39
CA THR A 180 -10.57 -13.71 -0.95
C THR A 180 -11.37 -13.16 -2.12
N ASP A 181 -11.94 -14.02 -2.96
CA ASP A 181 -12.87 -13.62 -4.03
C ASP A 181 -14.06 -12.85 -3.46
N GLY A 182 -14.74 -13.40 -2.47
CA GLY A 182 -15.89 -12.76 -1.85
C GLY A 182 -15.55 -11.43 -1.16
N THR A 183 -14.39 -11.32 -0.51
CA THR A 183 -13.96 -10.05 0.11
C THR A 183 -13.55 -9.02 -0.94
N ALA A 184 -12.82 -9.41 -1.97
CA ALA A 184 -12.35 -8.52 -3.03
C ALA A 184 -13.52 -8.02 -3.92
N THR A 185 -14.42 -8.91 -4.36
CA THR A 185 -15.61 -8.50 -5.12
C THR A 185 -16.47 -7.52 -4.32
N ARG A 186 -16.71 -7.78 -3.03
CA ARG A 186 -17.44 -6.84 -2.18
C ARG A 186 -16.68 -5.54 -1.95
N ALA A 187 -15.35 -5.60 -1.82
CA ALA A 187 -14.50 -4.41 -1.70
C ALA A 187 -14.66 -3.51 -2.93
N LEU A 188 -14.51 -4.05 -4.15
CA LEU A 188 -14.66 -3.27 -5.39
C LEU A 188 -16.01 -2.57 -5.47
N SER A 189 -17.10 -3.28 -5.12
CA SER A 189 -18.45 -2.69 -5.12
C SER A 189 -18.59 -1.54 -4.12
N LEU A 190 -18.00 -1.64 -2.91
CA LEU A 190 -18.04 -0.57 -1.92
C LEU A 190 -17.15 0.61 -2.30
N LEU A 191 -15.97 0.33 -2.88
CA LEU A 191 -15.00 1.36 -3.21
C LEU A 191 -15.47 2.23 -4.37
N GLN A 192 -16.17 1.67 -5.37
CA GLN A 192 -16.74 2.48 -6.45
C GLN A 192 -17.75 3.50 -5.91
N SER A 193 -18.73 3.07 -5.08
CA SER A 193 -19.69 4.01 -4.49
C SER A 193 -19.05 4.94 -3.46
N GLY A 194 -18.08 4.42 -2.68
CA GLY A 194 -17.41 5.20 -1.65
C GLY A 194 -16.51 6.32 -2.20
N PHE A 195 -15.99 6.17 -3.41
CA PHE A 195 -15.07 7.15 -3.99
C PHE A 195 -15.75 8.34 -4.65
N GLU A 196 -17.05 8.26 -4.95
CA GLU A 196 -17.80 9.31 -5.65
C GLU A 196 -17.64 10.71 -5.03
N THR A 197 -17.57 10.82 -3.70
CA THR A 197 -17.44 12.11 -3.01
C THR A 197 -16.08 12.33 -2.34
N LEU A 198 -15.16 11.36 -2.44
CA LEU A 198 -13.89 11.39 -1.73
C LEU A 198 -13.01 12.61 -2.09
N PRO A 199 -12.91 13.07 -3.35
CA PRO A 199 -12.15 14.27 -3.71
C PRO A 199 -12.85 15.58 -3.35
N GLU A 200 -14.14 15.57 -3.04
CA GLU A 200 -14.91 16.77 -2.76
C GLU A 200 -14.50 17.46 -1.45
N ALA A 201 -14.76 18.75 -1.32
CA ALA A 201 -14.43 19.51 -0.11
C ALA A 201 -15.16 18.98 1.13
N GLU A 202 -16.43 18.62 0.96
CA GLU A 202 -17.25 17.96 1.98
C GLU A 202 -17.56 16.54 1.51
N MET A 203 -16.95 15.55 2.15
CA MET A 203 -17.20 14.13 1.90
C MET A 203 -18.53 13.72 2.54
N ASP A 204 -19.27 12.87 1.83
CA ASP A 204 -20.41 12.21 2.44
C ASP A 204 -19.93 11.13 3.44
N GLU A 205 -20.53 11.10 4.64
CA GLU A 205 -20.13 10.18 5.71
C GLU A 205 -20.35 8.70 5.31
N ASP A 206 -21.46 8.41 4.60
CA ASP A 206 -21.76 7.06 4.11
C ASP A 206 -20.75 6.64 3.04
N SER A 207 -20.37 7.52 2.10
CA SER A 207 -19.33 7.29 1.09
C SER A 207 -17.96 7.05 1.72
N LEU A 208 -17.59 7.84 2.73
CA LEU A 208 -16.34 7.65 3.45
C LEU A 208 -16.33 6.32 4.22
N TYR A 209 -17.47 5.95 4.85
CA TYR A 209 -17.61 4.66 5.51
C TYR A 209 -17.45 3.50 4.52
N GLU A 210 -18.06 3.58 3.34
CA GLU A 210 -17.94 2.57 2.28
C GLU A 210 -16.50 2.45 1.78
N SER A 211 -15.79 3.58 1.60
CA SER A 211 -14.37 3.62 1.25
C SER A 211 -13.51 2.88 2.28
N VAL A 212 -13.69 3.20 3.56
CA VAL A 212 -12.94 2.54 4.66
C VAL A 212 -13.28 1.05 4.73
N ALA A 213 -14.56 0.70 4.70
CA ALA A 213 -15.00 -0.70 4.74
C ALA A 213 -14.48 -1.51 3.54
N GLY A 214 -14.50 -0.91 2.34
CA GLY A 214 -13.96 -1.53 1.12
C GLY A 214 -12.47 -1.81 1.23
N VAL A 215 -11.67 -0.83 1.68
CA VAL A 215 -10.22 -1.03 1.88
C VAL A 215 -9.93 -2.09 2.94
N VAL A 216 -10.69 -2.14 4.02
CA VAL A 216 -10.55 -3.18 5.04
C VAL A 216 -10.80 -4.56 4.46
N LEU A 217 -11.84 -4.73 3.62
CA LEU A 217 -12.14 -6.01 2.97
C LEU A 217 -11.05 -6.41 1.96
N ALA A 218 -10.57 -5.46 1.14
CA ALA A 218 -9.47 -5.68 0.20
C ALA A 218 -8.21 -6.14 0.95
N GLN A 219 -7.81 -5.38 1.97
CA GLN A 219 -6.62 -5.69 2.74
C GLN A 219 -6.75 -6.98 3.55
N TYR A 220 -7.94 -7.32 4.03
CA TYR A 220 -8.18 -8.61 4.69
C TYR A 220 -7.90 -9.78 3.73
N GLY A 221 -8.31 -9.67 2.47
CA GLY A 221 -7.99 -10.64 1.42
C GLY A 221 -6.48 -10.76 1.18
N VAL A 222 -5.77 -9.64 1.04
CA VAL A 222 -4.30 -9.59 0.88
C VAL A 222 -3.59 -10.22 2.06
N SER A 223 -4.05 -9.96 3.29
CA SER A 223 -3.38 -10.38 4.52
C SER A 223 -3.69 -11.81 4.96
N THR A 224 -4.40 -12.58 4.14
CA THR A 224 -4.63 -14.01 4.41
C THR A 224 -3.28 -14.75 4.42
N PRO A 225 -3.00 -15.60 5.44
CA PRO A 225 -1.73 -16.30 5.56
C PRO A 225 -1.35 -17.17 4.36
N ASP A 226 -0.05 -17.44 4.25
CA ASP A 226 0.58 -18.40 3.34
C ASP A 226 0.53 -18.07 1.84
N ALA A 227 0.13 -16.85 1.45
CA ALA A 227 0.24 -16.43 0.05
C ALA A 227 0.28 -14.90 -0.06
N TYR A 228 1.15 -14.40 -0.90
CA TYR A 228 1.17 -13.00 -1.31
C TYR A 228 0.27 -12.84 -2.53
N ARG A 229 -0.46 -11.73 -2.63
CA ARG A 229 -1.50 -11.55 -3.67
C ARG A 229 -1.37 -10.25 -4.43
N LEU A 230 -0.38 -9.45 -4.10
CA LEU A 230 -0.03 -8.26 -4.86
C LEU A 230 1.06 -8.64 -5.84
N SER A 231 0.94 -8.18 -7.07
CA SER A 231 1.87 -8.57 -8.12
C SER A 231 2.06 -7.49 -9.18
N VAL A 232 1.38 -7.56 -10.30
CA VAL A 232 1.72 -6.81 -11.51
C VAL A 232 1.53 -5.30 -11.35
N ILE A 233 0.34 -4.83 -10.87
CA ILE A 233 0.08 -3.38 -10.72
C ILE A 233 1.05 -2.78 -9.69
N HIS A 234 1.29 -3.49 -8.57
CA HIS A 234 2.21 -3.00 -7.55
C HIS A 234 3.66 -2.99 -8.04
N ALA A 235 4.11 -4.00 -8.80
CA ALA A 235 5.43 -4.02 -9.40
C ALA A 235 5.64 -2.83 -10.35
N PHE A 236 4.65 -2.54 -11.21
CA PHE A 236 4.69 -1.35 -12.06
C PHE A 236 4.73 -0.04 -11.25
N GLY A 237 3.96 0.04 -10.15
CA GLY A 237 4.01 1.20 -9.25
C GLY A 237 5.36 1.41 -8.58
N HIS A 238 6.08 0.35 -8.24
CA HIS A 238 7.42 0.41 -7.63
C HIS A 238 8.47 1.01 -8.57
N GLY A 239 8.35 0.84 -9.88
CA GLY A 239 9.22 1.45 -10.86
C GLY A 239 9.30 2.98 -10.77
N PHE A 240 8.31 3.61 -10.12
CA PHE A 240 8.24 5.07 -9.95
C PHE A 240 8.63 5.56 -8.57
N SER A 241 9.17 4.70 -7.70
CA SER A 241 9.53 5.05 -6.32
C SER A 241 10.53 6.21 -6.23
N ASP A 242 11.45 6.30 -7.18
CA ASP A 242 12.51 7.33 -7.22
C ASP A 242 12.00 8.70 -7.71
N TYR A 243 10.79 8.76 -8.27
CA TYR A 243 10.20 10.01 -8.79
C TYR A 243 9.40 10.78 -7.74
N GLY A 244 9.36 10.30 -6.49
CA GLY A 244 8.71 10.99 -5.37
C GLY A 244 7.19 11.10 -5.49
N ILE A 245 6.57 10.32 -6.36
CA ILE A 245 5.12 10.24 -6.48
C ILE A 245 4.54 9.25 -5.49
N HIS A 246 3.31 9.50 -5.06
CA HIS A 246 2.60 8.54 -4.23
C HIS A 246 2.27 7.29 -5.05
N GLN A 247 2.54 6.10 -4.51
CA GLN A 247 2.34 4.82 -5.21
C GLN A 247 0.94 4.70 -5.83
N GLY A 248 -0.12 5.06 -5.09
CA GLY A 248 -1.48 5.04 -5.65
C GLY A 248 -1.72 6.06 -6.79
N THR A 249 -0.90 7.10 -6.92
CA THR A 249 -0.93 7.97 -8.11
C THR A 249 -0.36 7.24 -9.32
N ALA A 250 0.76 6.53 -9.15
CA ALA A 250 1.30 5.68 -10.21
C ALA A 250 0.30 4.59 -10.62
N HIS A 251 -0.34 3.94 -9.64
CA HIS A 251 -1.38 2.95 -9.89
C HIS A 251 -2.56 3.53 -10.68
N GLY A 252 -3.05 4.72 -10.32
CA GLY A 252 -4.16 5.37 -11.05
C GLY A 252 -3.88 5.57 -12.54
N ILE A 253 -2.63 5.86 -12.89
CA ILE A 253 -2.20 6.00 -14.29
C ILE A 253 -2.00 4.63 -14.96
N LEU A 254 -1.35 3.71 -14.25
CA LEU A 254 -0.82 2.48 -14.84
C LEU A 254 -1.82 1.33 -14.84
N ALA A 255 -2.69 1.22 -13.83
CA ALA A 255 -3.56 0.06 -13.67
C ALA A 255 -4.43 -0.27 -14.90
N PRO A 256 -5.07 0.69 -15.59
CA PRO A 256 -5.78 0.40 -16.82
C PRO A 256 -4.89 -0.27 -17.89
N HIS A 257 -3.70 0.28 -18.14
CA HIS A 257 -2.77 -0.21 -19.16
C HIS A 257 -2.11 -1.55 -18.77
N VAL A 258 -1.85 -1.75 -17.48
CA VAL A 258 -1.38 -3.04 -16.94
C VAL A 258 -2.45 -4.12 -17.11
N LEU A 259 -3.71 -3.78 -16.90
CA LEU A 259 -4.82 -4.72 -17.10
C LEU A 259 -5.05 -5.03 -18.59
N GLU A 260 -4.89 -4.06 -19.49
CA GLU A 260 -4.87 -4.30 -20.94
C GLU A 260 -3.80 -5.35 -21.28
N TYR A 261 -2.56 -5.12 -20.87
CA TYR A 261 -1.47 -6.07 -21.06
C TYR A 261 -1.79 -7.45 -20.47
N LEU A 262 -2.26 -7.49 -19.22
CA LEU A 262 -2.60 -8.76 -18.54
C LEU A 262 -3.67 -9.54 -19.30
N PHE A 263 -4.70 -8.88 -19.83
CA PHE A 263 -5.78 -9.51 -20.55
C PHE A 263 -5.42 -9.90 -21.99
N GLU A 264 -4.37 -9.32 -22.56
CA GLU A 264 -3.78 -9.79 -23.83
C GLU A 264 -3.07 -11.13 -23.63
N GLU A 265 -2.36 -11.31 -22.53
CA GLU A 265 -1.52 -12.49 -22.26
C GLU A 265 -2.30 -13.63 -21.60
N VAL A 266 -3.21 -13.32 -20.65
CA VAL A 266 -3.94 -14.31 -19.86
C VAL A 266 -5.42 -13.97 -19.70
N TYR A 267 -6.23 -14.94 -19.30
CA TYR A 267 -7.64 -14.69 -18.98
C TYR A 267 -7.83 -13.70 -17.82
N GLY A 268 -6.95 -13.76 -16.79
CA GLY A 268 -6.92 -12.83 -15.67
C GLY A 268 -8.20 -12.75 -14.84
N ARG A 269 -9.06 -13.76 -14.92
CA ARG A 269 -10.37 -13.85 -14.21
C ARG A 269 -11.25 -12.61 -14.42
N ARG A 270 -11.25 -12.08 -15.66
CA ARG A 270 -11.97 -10.87 -16.07
C ARG A 270 -13.47 -10.90 -15.80
N ASP A 271 -14.07 -12.06 -15.76
CA ASP A 271 -15.47 -12.29 -15.38
C ASP A 271 -15.72 -11.87 -13.92
N LEU A 272 -14.90 -12.31 -12.99
CA LEU A 272 -14.99 -11.96 -11.58
C LEU A 272 -14.64 -10.48 -11.31
N LEU A 273 -13.68 -9.94 -12.04
CA LEU A 273 -13.36 -8.51 -12.00
C LEU A 273 -14.55 -7.69 -12.47
N ALA A 274 -15.15 -8.07 -13.61
CA ALA A 274 -16.36 -7.42 -14.13
C ALA A 274 -17.54 -7.54 -13.14
N GLU A 275 -17.70 -8.67 -12.45
CA GLU A 275 -18.72 -8.83 -11.41
C GLU A 275 -18.50 -7.84 -10.25
N GLY A 276 -17.26 -7.75 -9.75
CA GLY A 276 -16.91 -6.83 -8.66
C GLY A 276 -17.07 -5.37 -9.03
N LEU A 277 -16.82 -5.02 -10.29
CA LEU A 277 -16.93 -3.68 -10.86
C LEU A 277 -18.32 -3.35 -11.43
N GLY A 278 -19.28 -4.27 -11.34
CA GLY A 278 -20.65 -4.06 -11.81
C GLY A 278 -20.83 -4.10 -13.33
N GLY A 279 -19.81 -4.53 -14.07
CA GLY A 279 -19.81 -4.60 -15.53
C GLY A 279 -20.07 -6.01 -16.10
N TYR A 280 -20.37 -7.02 -15.26
CA TYR A 280 -20.59 -8.39 -15.70
C TYR A 280 -21.88 -8.55 -16.53
N ASP A 281 -21.78 -9.32 -17.59
CA ASP A 281 -22.88 -9.69 -18.48
C ASP A 281 -22.60 -11.09 -19.03
N ASP A 282 -23.52 -12.02 -18.87
CA ASP A 282 -23.38 -13.42 -19.29
C ASP A 282 -23.44 -13.62 -20.81
N GLU A 283 -23.83 -12.59 -21.56
CA GLU A 283 -23.83 -12.58 -23.04
C GLU A 283 -22.56 -11.91 -23.62
N ALA A 284 -21.73 -11.25 -22.78
CA ALA A 284 -20.52 -10.57 -23.21
C ALA A 284 -19.41 -11.56 -23.59
N THR A 285 -18.60 -11.19 -24.58
CA THR A 285 -17.36 -11.91 -24.91
C THR A 285 -16.26 -11.60 -23.90
N ASP A 286 -15.20 -12.41 -23.90
CA ASP A 286 -14.04 -12.19 -23.06
C ASP A 286 -13.37 -10.82 -23.31
N GLU A 287 -13.34 -10.38 -24.59
CA GLU A 287 -12.83 -9.06 -24.97
C GLU A 287 -13.71 -7.93 -24.44
N GLU A 288 -15.04 -8.05 -24.55
CA GLU A 288 -15.97 -7.05 -24.01
C GLU A 288 -15.91 -6.97 -22.50
N LEU A 289 -15.70 -8.08 -21.78
CA LEU A 289 -15.47 -8.07 -20.33
C LEU A 289 -14.16 -7.40 -19.97
N ALA A 290 -13.07 -7.65 -20.72
CA ALA A 290 -11.79 -7.00 -20.53
C ALA A 290 -11.90 -5.47 -20.70
N GLU A 291 -12.51 -4.99 -21.78
CA GLU A 291 -12.75 -3.57 -22.03
C GLU A 291 -13.55 -2.92 -20.88
N ARG A 292 -14.61 -3.56 -20.40
CA ARG A 292 -15.41 -3.04 -19.28
C ARG A 292 -14.64 -2.95 -17.98
N VAL A 293 -13.77 -3.91 -17.71
CA VAL A 293 -12.92 -3.89 -16.50
C VAL A 293 -11.91 -2.73 -16.59
N VAL A 294 -11.22 -2.58 -17.72
CA VAL A 294 -10.25 -1.50 -17.95
C VAL A 294 -10.94 -0.15 -17.84
N ASP A 295 -12.08 0.04 -18.51
CA ASP A 295 -12.86 1.29 -18.44
C ASP A 295 -13.31 1.62 -17.01
N ALA A 296 -13.76 0.61 -16.24
CA ALA A 296 -14.19 0.80 -14.87
C ALA A 296 -13.02 1.21 -13.96
N VAL A 297 -11.84 0.60 -14.13
CA VAL A 297 -10.64 0.96 -13.37
C VAL A 297 -10.15 2.37 -13.72
N ALA A 298 -10.16 2.73 -15.00
CA ALA A 298 -9.85 4.10 -15.45
C ALA A 298 -10.86 5.11 -14.87
N GLY A 299 -12.17 4.76 -14.87
CA GLY A 299 -13.21 5.56 -14.27
C GLY A 299 -13.00 5.83 -12.78
N VAL A 300 -12.55 4.83 -12.02
CA VAL A 300 -12.21 5.00 -10.59
C VAL A 300 -11.05 5.98 -10.39
N SER A 301 -10.03 5.94 -11.25
CA SER A 301 -8.92 6.90 -11.21
C SER A 301 -9.41 8.33 -11.50
N ASP A 302 -10.29 8.50 -12.49
CA ASP A 302 -10.90 9.77 -12.85
C ASP A 302 -11.78 10.31 -11.72
N ASP A 303 -12.62 9.48 -11.09
CA ASP A 303 -13.47 9.83 -9.95
C ASP A 303 -12.63 10.30 -8.75
N LEU A 304 -11.46 9.71 -8.52
CA LEU A 304 -10.51 10.14 -7.49
C LEU A 304 -9.73 11.40 -7.86
N GLY A 305 -9.89 11.92 -9.08
CA GLY A 305 -9.18 13.11 -9.57
C GLY A 305 -7.67 12.91 -9.67
N LEU A 306 -7.22 11.69 -9.95
CA LEU A 306 -5.81 11.36 -10.14
C LEU A 306 -5.36 11.72 -11.58
N PRO A 307 -4.05 11.94 -11.80
CA PRO A 307 -3.52 12.08 -13.16
C PRO A 307 -3.83 10.82 -13.99
N SER A 308 -4.11 11.01 -15.27
CA SER A 308 -4.41 9.92 -16.21
C SER A 308 -3.25 9.55 -17.12
N GLN A 309 -2.13 10.29 -17.08
CA GLN A 309 -0.99 10.11 -17.97
C GLN A 309 0.34 10.33 -17.25
N LEU A 310 1.34 9.52 -17.58
CA LEU A 310 2.69 9.61 -17.00
C LEU A 310 3.35 10.96 -17.26
N ARG A 311 3.07 11.61 -18.40
CA ARG A 311 3.59 12.95 -18.72
C ARG A 311 3.10 14.07 -17.80
N GLU A 312 2.12 13.82 -16.95
CA GLU A 312 1.64 14.76 -15.94
C GLU A 312 2.48 14.72 -14.66
N ILE A 313 3.42 13.75 -14.57
CA ILE A 313 4.34 13.62 -13.44
C ILE A 313 5.52 14.57 -13.64
N ASP A 314 5.72 15.47 -12.70
CA ASP A 314 6.82 16.42 -12.72
C ASP A 314 8.18 15.71 -12.72
N GLY A 315 9.03 16.04 -13.71
CA GLY A 315 10.40 15.54 -13.81
C GLY A 315 10.53 14.18 -14.48
N LEU A 316 9.43 13.51 -14.87
CA LEU A 316 9.47 12.28 -15.64
C LEU A 316 9.59 12.58 -17.14
N GLU A 317 10.51 11.90 -17.81
CA GLU A 317 10.71 11.98 -19.25
C GLU A 317 10.65 10.57 -19.88
N ARG A 318 10.24 10.46 -21.14
CA ARG A 318 10.27 9.17 -21.87
C ARG A 318 11.66 8.50 -21.89
N ALA A 319 12.71 9.29 -21.77
CA ALA A 319 14.08 8.80 -21.71
C ALA A 319 14.36 7.96 -20.44
N ASP A 320 13.51 8.05 -19.42
CA ASP A 320 13.64 7.30 -18.17
C ASP A 320 13.02 5.90 -18.28
N PHE A 321 12.15 5.66 -19.28
CA PHE A 321 11.40 4.39 -19.39
C PHE A 321 12.27 3.13 -19.41
N PRO A 322 13.42 3.07 -20.12
CA PRO A 322 14.26 1.88 -20.06
C PRO A 322 14.74 1.54 -18.62
N GLY A 323 15.14 2.56 -17.86
CA GLY A 323 15.57 2.38 -16.48
C GLY A 323 14.42 1.98 -15.56
N ILE A 324 13.23 2.56 -15.73
CA ILE A 324 12.02 2.20 -15.01
C ILE A 324 11.62 0.75 -15.33
N ALA A 325 11.68 0.37 -16.62
CA ALA A 325 11.33 -0.98 -17.04
C ALA A 325 12.27 -2.03 -16.47
N GLU A 326 13.59 -1.75 -16.38
CA GLU A 326 14.54 -2.64 -15.71
C GLU A 326 14.18 -2.85 -14.23
N VAL A 327 13.79 -1.79 -13.51
CA VAL A 327 13.34 -1.89 -12.10
C VAL A 327 12.08 -2.73 -11.97
N ILE A 328 11.11 -2.56 -12.87
CA ILE A 328 9.84 -3.31 -12.84
C ILE A 328 10.09 -4.80 -13.11
N VAL A 329 10.87 -5.15 -14.12
CA VAL A 329 11.17 -6.55 -14.49
C VAL A 329 11.92 -7.28 -13.37
N ASP A 330 12.77 -6.58 -12.63
CA ASP A 330 13.51 -7.14 -11.49
C ASP A 330 12.69 -7.16 -10.17
N ASP A 331 11.44 -6.68 -10.17
CA ASP A 331 10.63 -6.63 -8.95
C ASP A 331 10.13 -8.03 -8.55
N SER A 332 10.43 -8.42 -7.31
CA SER A 332 10.06 -9.73 -6.77
C SER A 332 8.54 -9.99 -6.69
N MET A 333 7.70 -8.95 -6.77
CA MET A 333 6.25 -9.13 -6.80
C MET A 333 5.77 -9.84 -8.07
N LEU A 334 6.54 -9.79 -9.15
CA LEU A 334 6.22 -10.53 -10.38
C LEU A 334 6.30 -12.06 -10.21
N GLU A 335 7.01 -12.56 -9.17
CA GLU A 335 7.01 -13.99 -8.82
C GLU A 335 5.61 -14.51 -8.41
N ASP A 336 4.74 -13.62 -7.92
CA ASP A 336 3.36 -13.92 -7.54
C ASP A 336 2.33 -13.55 -8.64
N ALA A 337 2.79 -13.21 -9.85
CA ALA A 337 1.94 -12.91 -10.99
C ALA A 337 1.20 -14.17 -11.51
N PRO A 338 0.07 -14.01 -12.22
CA PRO A 338 -0.59 -15.13 -12.90
C PRO A 338 0.35 -15.87 -13.86
N GLU A 339 0.20 -17.20 -13.95
CA GLU A 339 0.97 -18.03 -14.89
C GLU A 339 0.78 -17.51 -16.33
N GLY A 340 1.86 -17.17 -16.99
CA GLY A 340 1.89 -16.56 -18.31
C GLY A 340 2.21 -15.07 -18.32
N ILE A 341 2.26 -14.42 -17.16
CA ILE A 341 2.72 -13.04 -17.01
C ILE A 341 4.19 -13.07 -16.54
N ASP A 342 5.09 -12.74 -17.45
CA ASP A 342 6.53 -12.66 -17.22
C ASP A 342 7.10 -11.60 -18.18
N PRO A 343 6.80 -10.30 -17.93
CA PRO A 343 7.09 -9.24 -18.87
C PRO A 343 8.59 -9.02 -19.03
N ASP A 344 9.04 -8.88 -20.27
CA ASP A 344 10.37 -8.37 -20.57
C ASP A 344 10.41 -6.82 -20.60
N VAL A 345 11.62 -6.25 -20.73
CA VAL A 345 11.80 -4.79 -20.75
C VAL A 345 11.03 -4.14 -21.89
N ASP A 346 11.00 -4.75 -23.08
CA ASP A 346 10.30 -4.20 -24.26
C ASP A 346 8.78 -4.20 -24.04
N GLU A 347 8.25 -5.19 -23.32
CA GLU A 347 6.82 -5.28 -22.97
C GLU A 347 6.43 -4.25 -21.93
N VAL A 348 7.25 -4.08 -20.89
CA VAL A 348 7.04 -3.01 -19.89
C VAL A 348 7.12 -1.63 -20.55
N GLU A 349 8.11 -1.36 -21.41
CA GLU A 349 8.20 -0.09 -22.13
C GLU A 349 6.95 0.19 -22.98
N ARG A 350 6.35 -0.83 -23.60
CA ARG A 350 5.09 -0.67 -24.35
C ARG A 350 3.94 -0.20 -23.45
N VAL A 351 3.83 -0.76 -22.25
CA VAL A 351 2.81 -0.34 -21.26
C VAL A 351 3.07 1.11 -20.82
N LEU A 352 4.33 1.47 -20.54
CA LEU A 352 4.69 2.84 -20.16
C LEU A 352 4.42 3.85 -21.29
N GLU A 353 4.69 3.48 -22.55
CA GLU A 353 4.38 4.31 -23.71
C GLU A 353 2.88 4.50 -23.93
N ALA A 354 2.07 3.48 -23.65
CA ALA A 354 0.60 3.58 -23.71
C ALA A 354 0.05 4.51 -22.62
N ALA A 355 0.69 4.53 -21.44
CA ALA A 355 0.32 5.39 -20.31
C ALA A 355 0.85 6.85 -20.44
N TRP A 356 1.67 7.18 -21.44
CA TRP A 356 2.26 8.51 -21.65
C TRP A 356 1.22 9.47 -22.24
#